data_011774292974d2237d765d2927a87d4d
#
_entry.id   011774292974d2237d765d2927a87d4d
#
_cell.length_a   1.000
_cell.length_b   1.000
_cell.length_c   1.000
_cell.angle_alpha   90.00
_cell.angle_beta   90.00
_cell.angle_gamma   90.00
#
_symmetry.space_group_name_H-M   'P 1'
#
loop_
_entity.id
_entity.type
_entity.pdbx_description
1 polymer ?
#
loop_
_entity_poly.entity_id
_entity_poly.type
_entity_poly.pdbx_seq_one_letter_code
_entity_poly.pdbx_strand_id
1 'polypeptide(L)'
;EFLKIHAKTLWATDFLSKKVWTLGGLVDYYMVFFIHIETRRVIMSAATAHPTNDWVAQQVRNFVMEAEDQGQEVGHVIDDCDTKYTERFDRVFESDGVDVHRVGPAQPNMNAFAERFVQSIQVECLDHFVMLGEKHLNYIVSEYVVHYYEERPHQSLENRPPLTMTLPTPSNTGGVTCKEHLGGLLKHYHRQAA
;
A
#
# COMPACT_ATOMS: atom_id res chain seq x y z
N GLU A 1 -0.99 16.59 -15.09
CA GLU A 1 -0.76 15.99 -16.43
C GLU A 1 0.16 14.77 -16.32
N PHE A 2 1.33 14.87 -15.66
CA PHE A 2 2.29 13.77 -15.47
C PHE A 2 1.65 12.47 -14.93
N LEU A 3 0.90 12.53 -13.83
CA LEU A 3 0.24 11.37 -13.22
C LEU A 3 -0.71 10.63 -14.19
N LYS A 4 -1.35 11.35 -15.11
CA LYS A 4 -2.27 10.72 -16.08
C LYS A 4 -1.53 10.04 -17.23
N ILE A 5 -0.41 10.61 -17.65
CA ILE A 5 0.37 10.08 -18.77
C ILE A 5 1.07 8.78 -18.35
N HIS A 6 1.63 8.75 -17.15
CA HIS A 6 2.43 7.62 -16.64
C HIS A 6 1.65 6.67 -15.72
N ALA A 7 0.33 6.84 -15.54
CA ALA A 7 -0.49 6.12 -14.54
C ALA A 7 -0.31 4.60 -14.57
N LYS A 8 -0.04 4.02 -15.75
CA LYS A 8 0.11 2.57 -15.97
C LYS A 8 1.41 1.97 -15.45
N THR A 9 2.44 2.80 -15.32
CA THR A 9 3.79 2.37 -14.89
C THR A 9 4.28 3.16 -13.69
N LEU A 10 3.39 4.02 -13.14
CA LEU A 10 3.72 4.94 -12.06
C LEU A 10 3.26 4.39 -10.72
N TRP A 11 4.21 4.37 -9.78
CA TRP A 11 3.99 4.00 -8.40
C TRP A 11 4.32 5.18 -7.48
N ALA A 12 3.61 5.31 -6.37
CA ALA A 12 3.97 6.22 -5.28
C ALA A 12 4.41 5.40 -4.07
N THR A 13 5.37 5.91 -3.32
CA THR A 13 5.88 5.25 -2.10
C THR A 13 5.87 6.19 -0.92
N ASP A 14 5.71 5.62 0.27
CA ASP A 14 5.83 6.30 1.54
C ASP A 14 6.12 5.30 2.66
N PHE A 15 6.46 5.81 3.84
CA PHE A 15 6.64 5.03 5.04
C PHE A 15 5.40 5.08 5.93
N LEU A 16 5.01 3.91 6.40
CA LEU A 16 4.04 3.76 7.49
C LEU A 16 4.78 3.43 8.77
N SER A 17 4.52 4.16 9.85
CA SER A 17 5.06 3.84 11.17
C SER A 17 3.95 3.59 12.18
N LYS A 18 4.19 2.65 13.12
CA LYS A 18 3.27 2.37 14.22
C LYS A 18 4.04 1.97 15.47
N LYS A 19 3.59 2.47 16.63
CA LYS A 19 4.10 2.06 17.94
C LYS A 19 3.58 0.68 18.29
N VAL A 20 4.48 -0.20 18.69
CA VAL A 20 4.22 -1.62 19.01
C VAL A 20 4.71 -1.93 20.41
N TRP A 21 3.86 -2.55 21.21
CA TRP A 21 4.26 -3.09 22.50
C TRP A 21 5.07 -4.37 22.31
N THR A 22 6.27 -4.38 22.86
CA THR A 22 7.19 -5.52 22.90
C THR A 22 7.54 -5.88 24.33
N LEU A 23 8.24 -7.00 24.53
CA LEU A 23 8.77 -7.34 25.86
C LEU A 23 9.75 -6.30 26.40
N GLY A 24 10.38 -5.52 25.54
CA GLY A 24 11.28 -4.41 25.89
C GLY A 24 10.60 -3.06 26.03
N GLY A 25 9.26 -2.99 25.92
CA GLY A 25 8.48 -1.75 25.97
C GLY A 25 7.93 -1.33 24.62
N LEU A 26 7.59 -0.05 24.49
CA LEU A 26 6.99 0.54 23.30
C LEU A 26 8.08 0.90 22.29
N VAL A 27 8.01 0.34 21.08
CA VAL A 27 9.00 0.51 20.00
C VAL A 27 8.29 0.98 18.73
N ASP A 28 8.90 1.90 17.99
CA ASP A 28 8.42 2.31 16.67
C ASP A 28 8.83 1.26 15.63
N TYR A 29 7.84 0.75 14.89
CA TYR A 29 8.04 -0.11 13.73
C TYR A 29 7.71 0.63 12.45
N TYR A 30 8.43 0.33 11.40
CA TYR A 30 8.34 0.96 10.09
C TYR A 30 8.06 -0.07 9.02
N MET A 31 7.28 0.32 8.04
CA MET A 31 7.03 -0.40 6.79
C MET A 31 7.16 0.58 5.63
N VAL A 32 7.70 0.14 4.51
CA VAL A 32 7.62 0.88 3.26
C VAL A 32 6.58 0.22 2.37
N PHE A 33 5.80 1.01 1.66
CA PHE A 33 4.83 0.50 0.71
C PHE A 33 4.92 1.24 -0.63
N PHE A 34 4.42 0.60 -1.65
CA PHE A 34 4.31 1.12 -2.99
C PHE A 34 2.86 0.97 -3.45
N ILE A 35 2.26 2.06 -3.94
CA ILE A 35 0.90 2.07 -4.46
C ILE A 35 0.90 2.42 -5.95
N HIS A 36 0.32 1.54 -6.76
CA HIS A 36 0.18 1.76 -8.19
C HIS A 36 -0.89 2.80 -8.49
N ILE A 37 -0.55 3.82 -9.30
CA ILE A 37 -1.43 4.99 -9.48
C ILE A 37 -2.72 4.64 -10.24
N GLU A 38 -2.68 3.75 -11.22
CA GLU A 38 -3.88 3.40 -11.99
C GLU A 38 -4.77 2.40 -11.22
N THR A 39 -4.19 1.27 -10.78
CA THR A 39 -4.95 0.15 -10.21
C THR A 39 -5.19 0.25 -8.71
N ARG A 40 -4.52 1.17 -8.00
CA ARG A 40 -4.53 1.27 -6.52
C ARG A 40 -3.97 0.04 -5.80
N ARG A 41 -3.31 -0.86 -6.54
CA ARG A 41 -2.65 -2.01 -5.93
C ARG A 41 -1.55 -1.54 -4.99
N VAL A 42 -1.47 -2.17 -3.83
CA VAL A 42 -0.47 -1.88 -2.81
C VAL A 42 0.41 -3.09 -2.60
N ILE A 43 1.72 -2.88 -2.68
CA ILE A 43 2.75 -3.83 -2.28
C ILE A 43 3.41 -3.25 -1.02
N MET A 44 3.47 -4.03 0.06
CA MET A 44 3.93 -3.55 1.35
C MET A 44 4.98 -4.47 1.95
N SER A 45 6.04 -3.88 2.50
CA SER A 45 7.07 -4.63 3.22
C SER A 45 6.56 -5.20 4.55
N ALA A 46 7.26 -6.21 5.07
CA ALA A 46 7.14 -6.55 6.49
C ALA A 46 7.64 -5.40 7.37
N ALA A 47 7.11 -5.34 8.61
CA ALA A 47 7.50 -4.34 9.59
C ALA A 47 8.93 -4.58 10.13
N THR A 48 9.64 -3.50 10.42
CA THR A 48 10.95 -3.55 11.08
C THR A 48 11.08 -2.44 12.14
N ALA A 49 11.76 -2.73 13.23
CA ALA A 49 12.19 -1.71 14.18
C ALA A 49 13.48 -0.97 13.73
N HIS A 50 14.15 -1.47 12.68
CA HIS A 50 15.45 -0.96 12.22
C HIS A 50 15.43 -0.71 10.69
N PRO A 51 14.82 0.39 10.22
CA PRO A 51 14.75 0.71 8.80
C PRO A 51 16.10 1.27 8.30
N THR A 52 17.12 0.41 8.23
CA THR A 52 18.44 0.79 7.72
C THR A 52 18.40 0.98 6.20
N ASN A 53 19.39 1.71 5.65
CA ASN A 53 19.51 1.90 4.20
C ASN A 53 19.59 0.58 3.43
N ASP A 54 20.24 -0.44 4.02
CA ASP A 54 20.30 -1.78 3.43
C ASP A 54 18.96 -2.47 3.40
N TRP A 55 18.19 -2.33 4.48
CA TRP A 55 16.83 -2.86 4.53
C TRP A 55 15.93 -2.16 3.51
N VAL A 56 15.97 -0.83 3.41
CA VAL A 56 15.18 -0.08 2.43
C VAL A 56 15.51 -0.51 1.01
N ALA A 57 16.81 -0.59 0.66
CA ALA A 57 17.26 -1.05 -0.65
C ALA A 57 16.80 -2.49 -0.96
N GLN A 58 16.74 -3.36 0.06
CA GLN A 58 16.20 -4.72 -0.13
C GLN A 58 14.69 -4.71 -0.37
N GLN A 59 13.93 -3.81 0.31
CA GLN A 59 12.50 -3.70 0.06
C GLN A 59 12.20 -3.21 -1.35
N VAL A 60 13.03 -2.32 -1.92
CA VAL A 60 12.89 -1.91 -3.33
C VAL A 60 13.04 -3.11 -4.27
N ARG A 61 14.07 -3.95 -4.08
CA ARG A 61 14.23 -5.17 -4.91
C ARG A 61 13.05 -6.12 -4.78
N ASN A 62 12.59 -6.34 -3.54
CA ASN A 62 11.42 -7.18 -3.29
C ASN A 62 10.18 -6.62 -4.00
N PHE A 63 9.99 -5.29 -3.97
CA PHE A 63 8.90 -4.60 -4.64
C PHE A 63 8.93 -4.80 -6.15
N VAL A 64 10.09 -4.54 -6.79
CA VAL A 64 10.23 -4.69 -8.25
C VAL A 64 9.92 -6.14 -8.67
N MET A 65 10.52 -7.12 -7.98
CA MET A 65 10.26 -8.55 -8.25
C MET A 65 8.77 -8.90 -8.08
N GLU A 66 8.13 -8.44 -7.00
CA GLU A 66 6.71 -8.72 -6.75
C GLU A 66 5.80 -8.05 -7.78
N ALA A 67 6.11 -6.82 -8.19
CA ALA A 67 5.36 -6.11 -9.23
C ALA A 67 5.45 -6.85 -10.58
N GLU A 68 6.64 -7.30 -10.97
CA GLU A 68 6.87 -8.10 -12.18
C GLU A 68 6.13 -9.44 -12.14
N ASP A 69 6.20 -10.18 -11.04
CA ASP A 69 5.48 -11.44 -10.85
C ASP A 69 3.96 -11.28 -10.98
N GLN A 70 3.46 -10.09 -10.65
CA GLN A 70 2.06 -9.71 -10.78
C GLN A 70 1.71 -9.11 -12.15
N GLY A 71 2.67 -9.07 -13.09
CA GLY A 71 2.48 -8.50 -14.42
C GLY A 71 2.30 -6.97 -14.43
N GLN A 72 2.81 -6.28 -13.40
CA GLN A 72 2.77 -4.82 -13.28
C GLN A 72 4.14 -4.25 -13.68
N GLU A 73 4.13 -3.30 -14.58
CA GLU A 73 5.34 -2.59 -14.99
C GLU A 73 5.68 -1.49 -13.98
N VAL A 74 6.98 -1.34 -13.67
CA VAL A 74 7.51 -0.27 -12.82
C VAL A 74 8.39 0.63 -13.68
N GLY A 75 7.83 1.73 -14.20
CA GLY A 75 8.59 2.70 -15.00
C GLY A 75 8.99 3.93 -14.21
N HIS A 76 8.14 4.36 -13.28
CA HIS A 76 8.35 5.57 -12.49
C HIS A 76 7.93 5.36 -11.04
N VAL A 77 8.69 5.94 -10.11
CA VAL A 77 8.36 5.95 -8.68
C VAL A 77 8.39 7.39 -8.15
N ILE A 78 7.36 7.76 -7.39
CA ILE A 78 7.29 9.05 -6.69
C ILE A 78 7.55 8.83 -5.22
N ASP A 79 8.45 9.62 -4.62
CA ASP A 79 8.68 9.72 -3.18
C ASP A 79 8.53 11.18 -2.67
N ASP A 80 8.35 11.35 -1.36
CA ASP A 80 8.12 12.64 -0.69
C ASP A 80 9.39 13.30 -0.13
N CYS A 81 10.58 12.92 -0.59
CA CYS A 81 11.87 13.39 -0.05
C CYS A 81 12.10 13.05 1.43
N ASP A 82 11.49 12.01 2.00
CA ASP A 82 11.84 11.56 3.35
C ASP A 82 13.34 11.17 3.39
N THR A 83 14.01 11.54 4.47
CA THR A 83 15.44 11.29 4.69
C THR A 83 15.82 9.80 4.70
N LYS A 84 14.84 8.90 4.81
CA LYS A 84 15.03 7.44 4.67
C LYS A 84 15.26 7.00 3.23
N TYR A 85 14.86 7.81 2.23
CA TYR A 85 15.17 7.59 0.83
C TYR A 85 16.55 8.15 0.52
N THR A 86 17.54 7.27 0.46
CA THR A 86 18.95 7.62 0.24
C THR A 86 19.35 7.38 -1.21
N GLU A 87 20.53 7.88 -1.61
CA GLU A 87 21.13 7.56 -2.91
C GLU A 87 21.18 6.05 -3.23
N ARG A 88 21.20 5.20 -2.19
CA ARG A 88 21.17 3.75 -2.37
C ARG A 88 19.81 3.25 -2.80
N PHE A 89 18.74 3.87 -2.34
CA PHE A 89 17.38 3.63 -2.80
C PHE A 89 17.27 3.96 -4.30
N ASP A 90 17.76 5.14 -4.70
CA ASP A 90 17.72 5.58 -6.10
C ASP A 90 18.50 4.61 -7.01
N ARG A 91 19.72 4.25 -6.62
CA ARG A 91 20.56 3.35 -7.41
C ARG A 91 19.94 1.97 -7.67
N VAL A 92 19.12 1.47 -6.76
CA VAL A 92 18.42 0.19 -6.99
C VAL A 92 17.40 0.38 -8.11
N PHE A 93 16.60 1.43 -8.08
CA PHE A 93 15.64 1.71 -9.14
C PHE A 93 16.30 2.02 -10.47
N GLU A 94 17.36 2.84 -10.45
CA GLU A 94 18.13 3.17 -11.65
C GLU A 94 18.73 1.92 -12.33
N SER A 95 19.18 0.92 -11.53
CA SER A 95 19.71 -0.34 -12.07
C SER A 95 18.67 -1.16 -12.83
N ASP A 96 17.40 -0.98 -12.48
CA ASP A 96 16.25 -1.65 -13.12
C ASP A 96 15.56 -0.75 -14.17
N GLY A 97 16.16 0.42 -14.49
CA GLY A 97 15.65 1.37 -15.49
C GLY A 97 14.40 2.15 -15.05
N VAL A 98 14.19 2.27 -13.74
CA VAL A 98 13.04 2.98 -13.13
C VAL A 98 13.44 4.41 -12.79
N ASP A 99 12.63 5.38 -13.23
CA ASP A 99 12.84 6.79 -12.94
C ASP A 99 12.26 7.17 -11.56
N VAL A 100 13.10 7.69 -10.67
CA VAL A 100 12.68 8.19 -9.35
C VAL A 100 12.37 9.68 -9.41
N HIS A 101 11.16 10.06 -9.00
CA HIS A 101 10.67 11.43 -8.97
C HIS A 101 10.46 11.91 -7.54
N ARG A 102 11.35 12.75 -7.04
CA ARG A 102 11.24 13.36 -5.72
C ARG A 102 10.30 14.56 -5.73
N VAL A 103 9.29 14.49 -4.88
CA VAL A 103 8.27 15.54 -4.77
C VAL A 103 8.63 16.48 -3.63
N GLY A 104 9.06 17.69 -3.99
CA GLY A 104 9.32 18.74 -3.01
C GLY A 104 8.03 19.37 -2.43
N PRO A 105 8.16 20.20 -1.37
CA PRO A 105 7.03 20.82 -0.67
C PRO A 105 6.10 21.65 -1.55
N ALA A 106 6.55 22.02 -2.75
CA ALA A 106 5.77 22.84 -3.70
C ALA A 106 4.82 22.02 -4.60
N GLN A 107 4.81 20.69 -4.47
CA GLN A 107 4.01 19.78 -5.32
C GLN A 107 3.19 18.76 -4.51
N PRO A 108 2.37 19.19 -3.54
CA PRO A 108 1.72 18.30 -2.57
C PRO A 108 0.77 17.26 -3.22
N ASN A 109 0.29 17.52 -4.44
CA ASN A 109 -0.65 16.61 -5.11
C ASN A 109 0.01 15.40 -5.77
N MET A 110 1.33 15.36 -5.89
CA MET A 110 1.99 14.25 -6.59
C MET A 110 2.04 12.98 -5.75
N ASN A 111 2.23 13.07 -4.42
CA ASN A 111 2.21 11.90 -3.52
C ASN A 111 0.85 11.68 -2.82
N ALA A 112 -0.20 12.36 -3.25
CA ALA A 112 -1.53 12.32 -2.61
C ALA A 112 -2.13 10.89 -2.52
N PHE A 113 -1.72 9.98 -3.38
CA PHE A 113 -2.19 8.58 -3.34
C PHE A 113 -1.57 7.81 -2.17
N ALA A 114 -0.28 7.97 -1.94
CA ALA A 114 0.41 7.36 -0.81
C ALA A 114 -0.09 7.98 0.51
N GLU A 115 -0.17 9.30 0.60
CA GLU A 115 -0.73 10.00 1.78
C GLU A 115 -2.15 9.52 2.10
N ARG A 116 -3.01 9.39 1.08
CA ARG A 116 -4.38 8.91 1.25
C ARG A 116 -4.42 7.46 1.72
N PHE A 117 -3.53 6.61 1.23
CA PHE A 117 -3.43 5.23 1.69
C PHE A 117 -3.02 5.17 3.16
N VAL A 118 -1.98 5.94 3.57
CA VAL A 118 -1.55 6.03 4.97
C VAL A 118 -2.70 6.48 5.87
N GLN A 119 -3.41 7.54 5.47
CA GLN A 119 -4.58 8.02 6.22
C GLN A 119 -5.66 6.95 6.35
N SER A 120 -5.95 6.24 5.25
CA SER A 120 -6.98 5.19 5.25
C SER A 120 -6.62 4.03 6.18
N ILE A 121 -5.41 3.46 6.06
CA ILE A 121 -5.00 2.34 6.90
C ILE A 121 -4.92 2.73 8.39
N GLN A 122 -4.50 3.96 8.69
CA GLN A 122 -4.47 4.45 10.08
C GLN A 122 -5.88 4.53 10.65
N VAL A 123 -6.76 5.31 10.01
CA VAL A 123 -8.11 5.61 10.54
C VAL A 123 -9.03 4.40 10.51
N GLU A 124 -8.98 3.60 9.44
CA GLU A 124 -9.91 2.48 9.25
C GLU A 124 -9.46 1.20 9.96
N CYS A 125 -8.16 1.09 10.31
CA CYS A 125 -7.61 -0.14 10.85
C CYS A 125 -6.69 0.07 12.06
N LEU A 126 -5.51 0.67 11.86
CA LEU A 126 -4.45 0.65 12.86
C LEU A 126 -4.80 1.36 14.17
N ASP A 127 -5.64 2.41 14.13
CA ASP A 127 -6.03 3.17 15.31
C ASP A 127 -7.05 2.43 16.19
N HIS A 128 -7.60 1.32 15.71
CA HIS A 128 -8.50 0.45 16.44
C HIS A 128 -7.78 -0.64 17.25
N PHE A 129 -6.45 -0.77 17.13
CA PHE A 129 -5.70 -1.84 17.75
C PHE A 129 -4.54 -1.35 18.62
N VAL A 130 -4.33 -2.04 19.72
CA VAL A 130 -3.04 -2.01 20.43
C VAL A 130 -2.16 -3.09 19.81
N MET A 131 -1.04 -2.69 19.20
CA MET A 131 -0.14 -3.62 18.53
C MET A 131 0.74 -4.37 19.53
N LEU A 132 0.67 -5.70 19.49
CA LEU A 132 1.38 -6.60 20.39
C LEU A 132 2.42 -7.42 19.63
N GLY A 133 3.60 -6.85 19.45
CA GLY A 133 4.70 -7.46 18.69
C GLY A 133 4.58 -7.29 17.16
N GLU A 134 5.68 -7.52 16.48
CA GLU A 134 5.84 -7.39 15.03
C GLU A 134 4.87 -8.27 14.24
N LYS A 135 4.72 -9.54 14.65
CA LYS A 135 3.84 -10.49 13.96
C LYS A 135 2.38 -10.05 13.98
N HIS A 136 1.92 -9.45 15.07
CA HIS A 136 0.57 -8.93 15.19
C HIS A 136 0.37 -7.72 14.26
N LEU A 137 1.35 -6.80 14.21
CA LEU A 137 1.30 -5.67 13.27
C LEU A 137 1.26 -6.17 11.82
N ASN A 138 2.16 -7.07 11.43
CA ASN A 138 2.20 -7.63 10.07
C ASN A 138 0.88 -8.31 9.69
N TYR A 139 0.28 -9.09 10.61
CA TYR A 139 -1.00 -9.74 10.39
C TYR A 139 -2.12 -8.71 10.12
N ILE A 140 -2.26 -7.71 11.00
CA ILE A 140 -3.31 -6.68 10.86
C ILE A 140 -3.17 -5.92 9.54
N VAL A 141 -1.94 -5.55 9.19
CA VAL A 141 -1.66 -4.82 7.94
C VAL A 141 -1.95 -5.68 6.72
N SER A 142 -1.57 -6.97 6.71
CA SER A 142 -1.85 -7.87 5.59
C SER A 142 -3.36 -8.04 5.35
N GLU A 143 -4.15 -8.21 6.41
CA GLU A 143 -5.61 -8.27 6.31
C GLU A 143 -6.22 -6.98 5.75
N TYR A 144 -5.68 -5.82 6.17
CA TYR A 144 -6.14 -4.55 5.64
C TYR A 144 -5.79 -4.37 4.16
N VAL A 145 -4.58 -4.73 3.73
CA VAL A 145 -4.15 -4.61 2.32
C VAL A 145 -5.02 -5.47 1.41
N VAL A 146 -5.36 -6.70 1.83
CA VAL A 146 -6.32 -7.55 1.11
C VAL A 146 -7.68 -6.87 1.01
N HIS A 147 -8.23 -6.41 2.13
CA HIS A 147 -9.51 -5.70 2.15
C HIS A 147 -9.49 -4.43 1.27
N TYR A 148 -8.42 -3.64 1.35
CA TYR A 148 -8.25 -2.40 0.59
C TYR A 148 -8.31 -2.63 -0.92
N TYR A 149 -7.70 -3.71 -1.40
CA TYR A 149 -7.60 -4.01 -2.82
C TYR A 149 -8.81 -4.80 -3.36
N GLU A 150 -9.29 -5.79 -2.60
CA GLU A 150 -10.32 -6.73 -3.07
C GLU A 150 -11.75 -6.29 -2.74
N GLU A 151 -11.94 -5.53 -1.66
CA GLU A 151 -13.26 -5.38 -1.04
C GLU A 151 -13.65 -3.92 -0.78
N ARG A 152 -12.70 -3.05 -0.47
CA ARG A 152 -12.97 -1.66 -0.09
C ARG A 152 -13.43 -0.83 -1.29
N PRO A 153 -14.60 -0.16 -1.21
CA PRO A 153 -15.05 0.74 -2.27
C PRO A 153 -14.17 1.98 -2.35
N HIS A 154 -13.75 2.35 -3.56
CA HIS A 154 -12.97 3.56 -3.82
C HIS A 154 -13.81 4.56 -4.62
N GLN A 155 -14.02 5.76 -4.06
CA GLN A 155 -14.80 6.80 -4.71
C GLN A 155 -14.27 7.18 -6.10
N SER A 156 -12.94 7.22 -6.27
CA SER A 156 -12.29 7.49 -7.56
C SER A 156 -12.44 6.36 -8.59
N LEU A 157 -12.92 5.19 -8.17
CA LEU A 157 -13.18 4.02 -8.99
C LEU A 157 -14.69 3.68 -9.01
N GLU A 158 -15.56 4.70 -9.01
CA GLU A 158 -17.02 4.55 -9.03
C GLU A 158 -17.56 3.71 -7.86
N ASN A 159 -16.95 3.81 -6.68
CA ASN A 159 -17.24 3.03 -5.49
C ASN A 159 -17.07 1.52 -5.68
N ARG A 160 -16.18 1.11 -6.57
CA ARG A 160 -15.79 -0.31 -6.74
C ARG A 160 -14.45 -0.58 -6.08
N PRO A 161 -14.22 -1.80 -5.58
CA PRO A 161 -12.89 -2.24 -5.17
C PRO A 161 -11.92 -2.26 -6.36
N PRO A 162 -10.63 -1.97 -6.17
CA PRO A 162 -9.62 -1.94 -7.23
C PRO A 162 -9.58 -3.23 -8.05
N LEU A 163 -9.62 -4.39 -7.41
CA LEU A 163 -9.61 -5.69 -8.08
C LEU A 163 -10.79 -5.87 -9.06
N THR A 164 -11.98 -5.35 -8.71
CA THR A 164 -13.19 -5.52 -9.55
C THR A 164 -13.18 -4.69 -10.82
N MET A 165 -12.24 -3.76 -10.99
CA MET A 165 -12.06 -3.02 -12.24
C MET A 165 -11.67 -3.94 -13.41
N THR A 166 -11.08 -5.10 -13.10
CA THR A 166 -10.66 -6.11 -14.09
C THR A 166 -11.66 -7.26 -14.22
N LEU A 167 -12.68 -7.31 -13.35
CA LEU A 167 -13.69 -8.38 -13.32
C LEU A 167 -15.03 -7.90 -13.90
N PRO A 168 -15.85 -8.81 -14.45
CA PRO A 168 -17.21 -8.50 -14.87
C PRO A 168 -18.04 -7.95 -13.70
N THR A 169 -18.96 -7.04 -14.00
CA THR A 169 -19.89 -6.49 -12.98
C THR A 169 -20.67 -7.64 -12.33
N PRO A 170 -20.70 -7.72 -10.98
CA PRO A 170 -21.43 -8.77 -10.29
C PRO A 170 -22.94 -8.75 -10.65
N SER A 171 -23.53 -9.93 -10.75
CA SER A 171 -24.98 -10.08 -10.94
C SER A 171 -25.74 -9.42 -9.78
N ASN A 172 -26.85 -8.73 -10.09
CA ASN A 172 -27.74 -8.14 -9.09
C ASN A 172 -28.69 -9.16 -8.44
N THR A 173 -28.56 -10.45 -8.76
CA THR A 173 -29.38 -11.56 -8.24
C THR A 173 -28.59 -12.34 -7.19
N GLY A 174 -29.25 -12.83 -6.16
CA GLY A 174 -28.64 -13.60 -5.06
C GLY A 174 -28.75 -12.92 -3.69
N GLY A 175 -28.60 -13.69 -2.62
CA GLY A 175 -28.59 -13.22 -1.23
C GLY A 175 -27.35 -12.34 -0.94
N VAL A 176 -27.52 -11.35 -0.06
CA VAL A 176 -26.40 -10.54 0.43
C VAL A 176 -25.69 -11.29 1.55
N THR A 177 -24.37 -11.46 1.42
CA THR A 177 -23.49 -12.01 2.45
C THR A 177 -22.50 -10.96 2.92
N CYS A 178 -22.05 -11.08 4.17
CA CYS A 178 -21.02 -10.24 4.75
C CYS A 178 -19.77 -11.08 4.98
N LYS A 179 -18.63 -10.65 4.40
CA LYS A 179 -17.30 -11.15 4.75
C LYS A 179 -16.69 -10.20 5.76
N GLU A 180 -16.14 -10.73 6.82
CA GLU A 180 -15.58 -9.95 7.93
C GLU A 180 -14.09 -10.26 8.10
N HIS A 181 -13.30 -9.21 8.33
CA HIS A 181 -11.90 -9.31 8.71
C HIS A 181 -11.66 -8.64 10.06
N LEU A 182 -10.59 -9.01 10.75
CA LEU A 182 -10.15 -8.42 12.00
C LEU A 182 -11.26 -8.35 13.05
N GLY A 183 -12.00 -9.48 13.23
CA GLY A 183 -13.07 -9.58 14.22
C GLY A 183 -14.31 -8.72 13.90
N GLY A 184 -14.55 -8.43 12.63
CA GLY A 184 -15.69 -7.63 12.16
C GLY A 184 -15.42 -6.12 12.11
N LEU A 185 -14.17 -5.68 12.29
CA LEU A 185 -13.80 -4.28 12.07
C LEU A 185 -13.95 -3.90 10.59
N LEU A 186 -13.42 -4.75 9.70
CA LEU A 186 -13.55 -4.55 8.26
C LEU A 186 -14.65 -5.47 7.72
N LYS A 187 -15.58 -4.90 6.95
CA LYS A 187 -16.76 -5.62 6.44
C LYS A 187 -16.91 -5.39 4.95
N HIS A 188 -17.16 -6.48 4.23
CA HIS A 188 -17.49 -6.45 2.81
C HIS A 188 -18.83 -7.16 2.57
N TYR A 189 -19.78 -6.42 2.00
CA TYR A 189 -21.07 -6.94 1.62
C TYR A 189 -21.11 -7.23 0.11
N HIS A 190 -21.34 -8.48 -0.24
CA HIS A 190 -21.42 -8.89 -1.65
C HIS A 190 -22.63 -9.81 -1.87
N ARG A 191 -23.07 -9.90 -3.11
CA ARG A 191 -24.10 -10.87 -3.51
C ARG A 191 -23.44 -12.18 -3.90
N GLN A 192 -24.03 -13.29 -3.45
CA GLN A 192 -23.60 -14.60 -3.90
C GLN A 192 -23.93 -14.74 -5.39
N ALA A 193 -23.00 -15.35 -6.15
CA ALA A 193 -23.32 -15.79 -7.50
C ALA A 193 -24.41 -16.85 -7.43
N ALA A 194 -25.41 -16.72 -8.30
CA ALA A 194 -26.52 -17.68 -8.41
C ALA A 194 -26.03 -18.99 -9.06
#